data_aeca6d9aeb36b9f302f831b5dd07da3a
#
_entry.id   aeca6d9aeb36b9f302f831b5dd07da3a
#
_cell.length_a   1.000
_cell.length_b   1.000
_cell.length_c   1.000
_cell.angle_alpha   90.00
_cell.angle_beta   90.00
_cell.angle_gamma   90.00
#
_symmetry.space_group_name_H-M   'P 1'
#
loop_
_entity.id
_entity.type
_entity.pdbx_description
1 polymer ?
#
loop_
_entity_poly.entity_id
_entity_poly.type
_entity_poly.pdbx_seq_one_letter_code
_entity_poly.pdbx_strand_id
1 'polypeptide(L)'
;SNDYVRTYGHEDENGEWVRPIPKPTDEYTYQWNHEWADEEDKPILKITKSSLGSFKWCNKQYEFSYIDRRPQDQTEAMLKGTIIHDAYEDFYKAADVKKMENMSFLEVNNYMTGLFPISDYSEMTDTIAAFEAQRFVDARNLDKIEEWMPEGNEIMLDAEITIGANDNMKYPLTRDYVVHLQGIIDRVYTEDGNSIPFELKTGVWKDSKKTTMRRNSYSPS
;
A
#
# COMPACT_ATOMS: atom_id res chain seq x y z
N SER A 1 15.74 11.26 -19.78
CA SER A 1 16.97 11.51 -19.03
C SER A 1 17.66 10.19 -18.72
N ASN A 2 18.99 10.21 -18.56
CA ASN A 2 19.76 9.01 -18.25
C ASN A 2 19.28 8.29 -16.96
N ASP A 3 18.69 9.00 -16.03
CA ASP A 3 18.20 8.45 -14.78
C ASP A 3 16.90 7.64 -14.97
N TYR A 4 16.05 8.04 -15.91
CA TYR A 4 14.85 7.26 -16.25
C TYR A 4 15.23 5.90 -16.84
N VAL A 5 16.14 5.88 -17.80
CA VAL A 5 16.63 4.65 -18.44
C VAL A 5 17.24 3.67 -17.44
N ARG A 6 18.00 4.19 -16.46
CA ARG A 6 18.59 3.36 -15.40
C ARG A 6 17.55 2.76 -14.47
N THR A 7 16.45 3.48 -14.24
CA THR A 7 15.42 3.06 -13.26
C THR A 7 14.41 2.09 -13.87
N TYR A 8 14.07 2.25 -15.15
CA TYR A 8 12.93 1.54 -15.76
C TYR A 8 13.29 0.60 -16.90
N GLY A 9 14.56 0.52 -17.28
CA GLY A 9 14.95 -0.18 -18.50
C GLY A 9 14.49 0.54 -19.76
N HIS A 10 14.77 -0.01 -20.92
CA HIS A 10 14.39 0.54 -22.23
C HIS A 10 14.54 -0.52 -23.33
N GLU A 11 13.97 -0.27 -24.49
CA GLU A 11 14.28 -1.02 -25.70
C GLU A 11 15.52 -0.44 -26.38
N ASP A 12 16.42 -1.29 -26.80
CA ASP A 12 17.59 -0.90 -27.59
C ASP A 12 17.23 -0.68 -29.08
N GLU A 13 18.22 -0.35 -29.90
CA GLU A 13 18.04 -0.11 -31.34
C GLU A 13 17.60 -1.34 -32.14
N ASN A 14 17.67 -2.55 -31.56
CA ASN A 14 17.24 -3.81 -32.16
C ASN A 14 15.86 -4.25 -31.65
N GLY A 15 15.23 -3.47 -30.76
CA GLY A 15 13.97 -3.81 -30.13
C GLY A 15 14.10 -4.82 -28.97
N GLU A 16 15.33 -5.07 -28.48
CA GLU A 16 15.57 -5.92 -27.34
C GLU A 16 15.45 -5.12 -26.03
N TRP A 17 14.82 -5.73 -25.01
CA TRP A 17 14.64 -5.05 -23.74
C TRP A 17 15.90 -5.06 -22.90
N VAL A 18 16.47 -3.89 -22.65
CA VAL A 18 17.61 -3.69 -21.75
C VAL A 18 17.09 -3.47 -20.33
N ARG A 19 17.48 -4.38 -19.44
CA ARG A 19 17.07 -4.32 -18.02
C ARG A 19 17.69 -3.12 -17.31
N PRO A 20 16.95 -2.53 -16.34
CA PRO A 20 17.52 -1.48 -15.52
C PRO A 20 18.67 -2.04 -14.65
N ILE A 21 19.68 -1.23 -14.46
CA ILE A 21 20.73 -1.47 -13.45
C ILE A 21 20.45 -0.50 -12.31
N PRO A 22 19.73 -0.92 -11.24
CA PRO A 22 19.43 -0.04 -10.13
C PRO A 22 20.70 0.35 -9.41
N LYS A 23 20.82 1.61 -9.05
CA LYS A 23 21.90 2.05 -8.17
C LYS A 23 21.57 1.62 -6.74
N PRO A 24 22.54 1.19 -5.94
CA PRO A 24 22.41 1.13 -4.49
C PRO A 24 21.95 2.48 -3.99
N THR A 25 20.88 2.50 -3.21
CA THR A 25 20.42 3.69 -2.49
C THR A 25 20.68 3.47 -1.01
N ASP A 26 20.82 4.54 -0.26
CA ASP A 26 21.05 4.46 1.19
C ASP A 26 19.90 3.78 1.95
N GLU A 27 18.75 3.64 1.28
CA GLU A 27 17.57 3.04 1.89
C GLU A 27 17.38 1.58 1.45
N TYR A 28 17.26 1.32 0.10
CA TYR A 28 16.92 -0.02 -0.38
C TYR A 28 17.49 -0.29 -1.77
N THR A 29 18.02 -1.50 -1.92
CA THR A 29 18.53 -2.00 -3.18
C THR A 29 17.70 -3.20 -3.63
N TYR A 30 17.33 -3.24 -4.92
CA TYR A 30 16.75 -4.43 -5.50
C TYR A 30 17.87 -5.37 -5.93
N GLN A 31 17.78 -6.61 -5.46
CA GLN A 31 18.71 -7.65 -5.82
C GLN A 31 17.98 -8.82 -6.46
N TRP A 32 18.12 -8.99 -7.76
CA TRP A 32 17.55 -10.12 -8.48
C TRP A 32 18.53 -10.88 -9.36
N ASN A 33 19.76 -10.40 -9.49
CA ASN A 33 20.80 -11.01 -10.31
C ASN A 33 22.12 -11.24 -9.58
N HIS A 34 22.18 -11.04 -8.26
CA HIS A 34 23.38 -11.18 -7.43
C HIS A 34 24.52 -10.19 -7.69
N GLU A 35 24.33 -9.18 -8.53
CA GLU A 35 25.34 -8.13 -8.74
C GLU A 35 25.31 -7.08 -7.64
N TRP A 36 24.24 -7.08 -6.84
CA TRP A 36 24.00 -6.12 -5.76
C TRP A 36 24.04 -6.86 -4.43
N ALA A 37 24.96 -6.49 -3.59
CA ALA A 37 25.14 -7.06 -2.29
C ALA A 37 25.25 -5.95 -1.24
N ASP A 38 24.93 -6.29 0.01
CA ASP A 38 25.26 -5.44 1.14
C ASP A 38 26.76 -5.41 1.41
N GLU A 39 27.18 -4.71 2.48
CA GLU A 39 28.59 -4.62 2.88
C GLU A 39 29.23 -5.98 3.18
N GLU A 40 28.42 -7.00 3.49
CA GLU A 40 28.85 -8.37 3.77
C GLU A 40 28.75 -9.30 2.54
N ASP A 41 28.57 -8.75 1.34
CA ASP A 41 28.39 -9.49 0.08
C ASP A 41 27.15 -10.39 0.09
N LYS A 42 26.09 -10.01 0.79
CA LYS A 42 24.80 -10.69 0.77
C LYS A 42 23.85 -10.02 -0.22
N PRO A 43 23.24 -10.78 -1.14
CA PRO A 43 22.24 -10.23 -2.03
C PRO A 43 21.06 -9.70 -1.27
N ILE A 44 20.61 -8.50 -1.62
CA ILE A 44 19.44 -7.84 -1.00
C ILE A 44 18.24 -7.99 -1.93
N LEU A 45 17.13 -8.50 -1.41
CA LEU A 45 15.87 -8.67 -2.12
C LEU A 45 14.74 -7.90 -1.44
N LYS A 46 14.19 -6.93 -2.13
CA LYS A 46 13.00 -6.22 -1.67
C LYS A 46 11.73 -6.96 -2.07
N ILE A 47 10.89 -7.28 -1.10
CA ILE A 47 9.61 -7.96 -1.30
C ILE A 47 8.48 -7.09 -0.76
N THR A 48 7.47 -6.83 -1.58
CA THR A 48 6.23 -6.17 -1.21
C THR A 48 5.05 -7.12 -1.36
N LYS A 49 3.92 -6.80 -0.73
CA LYS A 49 2.65 -7.54 -0.93
C LYS A 49 2.29 -7.64 -2.42
N SER A 50 2.44 -6.55 -3.17
CA SER A 50 2.13 -6.50 -4.60
C SER A 50 3.08 -7.35 -5.42
N SER A 51 4.40 -7.28 -5.15
CA SER A 51 5.39 -8.09 -5.86
C SER A 51 5.20 -9.59 -5.61
N LEU A 52 4.94 -9.97 -4.36
CA LEU A 52 4.65 -11.37 -4.00
C LEU A 52 3.33 -11.85 -4.63
N GLY A 53 2.31 -11.00 -4.68
CA GLY A 53 1.04 -11.31 -5.34
C GLY A 53 1.22 -11.54 -6.84
N SER A 54 1.97 -10.66 -7.51
CA SER A 54 2.31 -10.79 -8.93
C SER A 54 3.08 -12.09 -9.21
N PHE A 55 4.09 -12.40 -8.41
CA PHE A 55 4.86 -13.64 -8.53
C PHE A 55 3.98 -14.90 -8.41
N LYS A 56 3.09 -14.94 -7.41
CA LYS A 56 2.18 -16.06 -7.20
C LYS A 56 1.15 -16.21 -8.31
N TRP A 57 0.74 -15.12 -8.94
CA TRP A 57 -0.22 -15.12 -10.03
C TRP A 57 0.43 -15.55 -11.35
N CYS A 58 1.54 -14.92 -11.73
CA CYS A 58 2.26 -15.19 -12.96
C CYS A 58 3.73 -14.74 -12.85
N ASN A 59 4.65 -15.70 -12.83
CA ASN A 59 6.08 -15.42 -12.72
C ASN A 59 6.59 -14.52 -13.85
N LYS A 60 6.04 -14.67 -15.07
CA LYS A 60 6.42 -13.84 -16.22
C LYS A 60 5.96 -12.38 -16.06
N GLN A 61 4.78 -12.17 -15.49
CA GLN A 61 4.33 -10.82 -15.15
C GLN A 61 5.22 -10.19 -14.07
N TYR A 62 5.61 -10.98 -13.06
CA TYR A 62 6.56 -10.53 -12.06
C TYR A 62 7.89 -10.11 -12.69
N GLU A 63 8.45 -10.91 -13.59
CA GLU A 63 9.68 -10.59 -14.31
C GLU A 63 9.55 -9.25 -15.04
N PHE A 64 8.49 -9.06 -15.85
CA PHE A 64 8.27 -7.82 -16.58
C PHE A 64 8.10 -6.60 -15.67
N SER A 65 7.35 -6.74 -14.58
CA SER A 65 7.00 -5.61 -13.72
C SER A 65 8.09 -5.24 -12.73
N TYR A 66 8.78 -6.23 -12.16
CA TYR A 66 9.69 -6.02 -11.02
C TYR A 66 11.17 -6.26 -11.34
N ILE A 67 11.48 -7.11 -12.31
CA ILE A 67 12.85 -7.36 -12.73
C ILE A 67 13.20 -6.47 -13.92
N ASP A 68 12.45 -6.59 -15.04
CA ASP A 68 12.67 -5.79 -16.24
C ASP A 68 12.20 -4.35 -16.04
N ARG A 69 11.26 -4.10 -15.12
CA ARG A 69 10.62 -2.80 -14.87
C ARG A 69 10.07 -2.16 -16.13
N ARG A 70 9.43 -2.98 -16.98
CA ARG A 70 8.81 -2.48 -18.20
C ARG A 70 7.72 -1.46 -17.85
N PRO A 71 7.61 -0.37 -18.60
CA PRO A 71 6.52 0.57 -18.42
C PRO A 71 5.18 -0.15 -18.51
N GLN A 72 4.28 0.18 -17.61
CA GLN A 72 2.92 -0.33 -17.60
C GLN A 72 1.97 0.85 -17.69
N ASP A 73 0.99 0.73 -18.57
CA ASP A 73 -0.08 1.71 -18.65
C ASP A 73 -0.90 1.68 -17.36
N GLN A 74 -1.08 2.86 -16.79
CA GLN A 74 -1.94 3.00 -15.63
C GLN A 74 -3.40 2.82 -16.03
N THR A 75 -4.06 1.82 -15.47
CA THR A 75 -5.48 1.60 -15.75
C THR A 75 -6.33 2.68 -15.07
N GLU A 76 -7.53 2.94 -15.61
CA GLU A 76 -8.50 3.86 -15.00
C GLU A 76 -8.80 3.48 -13.53
N ALA A 77 -8.91 2.19 -13.24
CA ALA A 77 -9.13 1.70 -11.88
C ALA A 77 -7.96 2.00 -10.93
N MET A 78 -6.72 1.94 -11.42
CA MET A 78 -5.54 2.31 -10.64
C MET A 78 -5.50 3.82 -10.39
N LEU A 79 -5.77 4.61 -11.42
CA LEU A 79 -5.84 6.07 -11.31
C LEU A 79 -6.92 6.49 -10.31
N LYS A 80 -8.13 5.93 -10.43
CA LYS A 80 -9.22 6.13 -9.46
C LYS A 80 -8.77 5.80 -8.04
N GLY A 81 -8.07 4.67 -7.85
CA GLY A 81 -7.55 4.27 -6.55
C GLY A 81 -6.66 5.35 -5.95
N THR A 82 -5.65 5.78 -6.68
CA THR A 82 -4.70 6.82 -6.24
C THR A 82 -5.43 8.11 -5.88
N ILE A 83 -6.29 8.62 -6.75
CA ILE A 83 -7.03 9.87 -6.52
C ILE A 83 -7.86 9.81 -5.23
N ILE A 84 -8.54 8.68 -4.97
CA ILE A 84 -9.37 8.54 -3.77
C ILE A 84 -8.50 8.42 -2.51
N HIS A 85 -7.37 7.71 -2.56
CA HIS A 85 -6.45 7.62 -1.44
C HIS A 85 -5.87 8.98 -1.07
N ASP A 86 -5.38 9.76 -2.06
CA ASP A 86 -4.87 11.11 -1.86
C ASP A 86 -5.92 12.05 -1.26
N ALA A 87 -7.15 12.00 -1.82
CA ALA A 87 -8.24 12.82 -1.31
C ALA A 87 -8.64 12.47 0.12
N TYR A 88 -8.56 11.19 0.47
CA TYR A 88 -8.88 10.75 1.82
C TYR A 88 -7.78 11.13 2.82
N GLU A 89 -6.52 11.17 2.40
CA GLU A 89 -5.44 11.72 3.22
C GLU A 89 -5.64 13.23 3.46
N ASP A 90 -5.95 13.99 2.41
CA ASP A 90 -6.20 15.43 2.49
C ASP A 90 -7.45 15.76 3.31
N PHE A 91 -8.47 14.90 3.30
CA PHE A 91 -9.64 15.00 4.15
C PHE A 91 -9.27 15.13 5.63
N TYR A 92 -8.40 14.27 6.15
CA TYR A 92 -7.98 14.33 7.55
C TYR A 92 -7.15 15.57 7.88
N LYS A 93 -6.34 16.04 6.93
CA LYS A 93 -5.58 17.30 7.10
C LYS A 93 -6.50 18.51 7.20
N ALA A 94 -7.66 18.48 6.51
CA ALA A 94 -8.63 19.57 6.46
C ALA A 94 -9.71 19.49 7.55
N ALA A 95 -9.89 18.33 8.20
CA ALA A 95 -10.95 18.11 9.18
C ALA A 95 -10.69 18.87 10.48
N ASP A 96 -11.67 19.65 10.92
CA ASP A 96 -11.64 20.40 12.17
C ASP A 96 -12.53 19.72 13.21
N VAL A 97 -11.91 18.95 14.10
CA VAL A 97 -12.58 18.21 15.19
C VAL A 97 -13.41 19.14 16.07
N LYS A 98 -12.86 20.30 16.46
CA LYS A 98 -13.55 21.25 17.34
C LYS A 98 -14.81 21.81 16.73
N LYS A 99 -14.78 22.06 15.43
CA LYS A 99 -15.94 22.52 14.68
C LYS A 99 -17.08 21.50 14.68
N MET A 100 -16.74 20.21 14.66
CA MET A 100 -17.71 19.11 14.57
C MET A 100 -18.29 18.67 15.92
N GLU A 101 -17.68 19.03 17.04
CA GLU A 101 -18.06 18.55 18.39
C GLU A 101 -19.56 18.71 18.71
N ASN A 102 -20.17 19.81 18.29
CA ASN A 102 -21.58 20.12 18.59
C ASN A 102 -22.53 19.91 17.41
N MET A 103 -22.03 19.37 16.30
CA MET A 103 -22.87 19.12 15.11
C MET A 103 -23.66 17.83 15.27
N SER A 104 -24.87 17.81 14.71
CA SER A 104 -25.61 16.56 14.51
C SER A 104 -24.90 15.65 13.51
N PHE A 105 -25.28 14.37 13.45
CA PHE A 105 -24.73 13.46 12.43
C PHE A 105 -24.85 14.02 11.01
N LEU A 106 -26.00 14.55 10.65
CA LEU A 106 -26.23 15.10 9.32
C LEU A 106 -25.32 16.30 9.00
N GLU A 107 -25.11 17.19 9.99
CA GLU A 107 -24.21 18.32 9.83
C GLU A 107 -22.76 17.88 9.70
N VAL A 108 -22.33 16.89 10.51
CA VAL A 108 -20.98 16.30 10.39
C VAL A 108 -20.80 15.67 9.02
N ASN A 109 -21.76 14.85 8.56
CA ASN A 109 -21.69 14.20 7.26
C ASN A 109 -21.60 15.24 6.11
N ASN A 110 -22.44 16.27 6.13
CA ASN A 110 -22.41 17.34 5.12
C ASN A 110 -21.09 18.12 5.15
N TYR A 111 -20.57 18.40 6.34
CA TYR A 111 -19.27 19.04 6.50
C TYR A 111 -18.15 18.17 5.91
N MET A 112 -18.12 16.88 6.24
CA MET A 112 -17.13 15.94 5.76
C MET A 112 -17.21 15.72 4.25
N THR A 113 -18.41 15.60 3.68
CA THR A 113 -18.62 15.55 2.21
C THR A 113 -18.01 16.79 1.53
N GLY A 114 -18.16 17.97 2.12
CA GLY A 114 -17.60 19.21 1.60
C GLY A 114 -16.07 19.31 1.67
N LEU A 115 -15.40 18.42 2.43
CA LEU A 115 -13.93 18.37 2.48
C LEU A 115 -13.32 17.60 1.31
N PHE A 116 -14.11 16.79 0.58
CA PHE A 116 -13.63 16.06 -0.59
C PHE A 116 -13.74 16.94 -1.84
N PRO A 117 -12.63 17.33 -2.47
CA PRO A 117 -12.64 18.23 -3.63
C PRO A 117 -13.02 17.55 -4.95
N ILE A 118 -13.33 16.25 -4.94
CA ILE A 118 -13.43 15.43 -6.14
C ILE A 118 -14.88 15.25 -6.55
N SER A 119 -15.28 15.84 -7.69
CA SER A 119 -16.61 15.66 -8.27
C SER A 119 -16.78 14.34 -9.03
N ASP A 120 -15.71 13.81 -9.63
CA ASP A 120 -15.80 12.67 -10.54
C ASP A 120 -16.04 11.32 -9.86
N TYR A 121 -15.83 11.26 -8.53
CA TYR A 121 -16.00 10.04 -7.72
C TYR A 121 -16.90 10.29 -6.50
N SER A 122 -17.89 11.16 -6.64
CA SER A 122 -18.76 11.62 -5.54
C SER A 122 -19.43 10.46 -4.78
N GLU A 123 -19.90 9.43 -5.46
CA GLU A 123 -20.52 8.26 -4.79
C GLU A 123 -19.57 7.59 -3.79
N MET A 124 -18.28 7.48 -4.14
CA MET A 124 -17.29 6.89 -3.25
C MET A 124 -16.92 7.84 -2.12
N THR A 125 -16.69 9.11 -2.41
CA THR A 125 -16.35 10.12 -1.38
C THR A 125 -17.49 10.37 -0.43
N ASP A 126 -18.75 10.36 -0.89
CA ASP A 126 -19.94 10.44 -0.04
C ASP A 126 -20.03 9.21 0.90
N THR A 127 -19.71 8.03 0.38
CA THR A 127 -19.66 6.81 1.20
C THR A 127 -18.58 6.90 2.28
N ILE A 128 -17.41 7.41 1.94
CA ILE A 128 -16.31 7.62 2.89
C ILE A 128 -16.72 8.67 3.93
N ALA A 129 -17.30 9.79 3.50
CA ALA A 129 -17.75 10.85 4.41
C ALA A 129 -18.80 10.34 5.40
N ALA A 130 -19.78 9.54 4.94
CA ALA A 130 -20.78 8.96 5.80
C ALA A 130 -20.19 7.96 6.83
N PHE A 131 -19.23 7.15 6.39
CA PHE A 131 -18.51 6.24 7.27
C PHE A 131 -17.72 7.00 8.36
N GLU A 132 -16.99 8.04 7.97
CA GLU A 132 -16.21 8.85 8.90
C GLU A 132 -17.09 9.68 9.85
N ALA A 133 -18.22 10.19 9.34
CA ALA A 133 -19.18 10.88 10.17
C ALA A 133 -19.77 9.96 11.25
N GLN A 134 -20.07 8.70 10.90
CA GLN A 134 -20.54 7.72 11.88
C GLN A 134 -19.46 7.41 12.93
N ARG A 135 -18.21 7.17 12.49
CA ARG A 135 -17.09 6.94 13.41
C ARG A 135 -16.88 8.13 14.36
N PHE A 136 -16.96 9.35 13.83
CA PHE A 136 -16.82 10.56 14.65
C PHE A 136 -17.92 10.68 15.70
N VAL A 137 -19.16 10.47 15.31
CA VAL A 137 -20.31 10.53 16.24
C VAL A 137 -20.23 9.42 17.29
N ASP A 138 -19.82 8.22 16.91
CA ASP A 138 -19.66 7.10 17.85
C ASP A 138 -18.53 7.39 18.85
N ALA A 139 -17.38 7.85 18.39
CA ALA A 139 -16.26 8.26 19.24
C ALA A 139 -16.66 9.38 20.22
N ARG A 140 -17.39 10.39 19.73
CA ARG A 140 -17.91 11.47 20.57
C ARG A 140 -18.88 10.97 21.64
N ASN A 141 -19.79 10.07 21.29
CA ASN A 141 -20.78 9.52 22.23
C ASN A 141 -20.14 8.63 23.31
N LEU A 142 -18.92 8.14 23.06
CA LEU A 142 -18.13 7.35 23.99
C LEU A 142 -17.09 8.18 24.76
N ASP A 143 -17.08 9.50 24.60
CA ASP A 143 -16.02 10.40 25.12
C ASP A 143 -14.60 10.03 24.68
N LYS A 144 -14.46 9.58 23.41
CA LYS A 144 -13.22 9.12 22.78
C LYS A 144 -12.93 9.83 21.45
N ILE A 145 -13.27 11.09 21.38
CA ILE A 145 -13.13 11.90 20.14
C ILE A 145 -11.70 11.92 19.62
N GLU A 146 -10.71 11.82 20.50
CA GLU A 146 -9.30 11.72 20.18
C GLU A 146 -8.94 10.45 19.40
N GLU A 147 -9.71 9.37 19.55
CA GLU A 147 -9.49 8.11 18.82
C GLU A 147 -10.03 8.18 17.36
N TRP A 148 -10.78 9.22 17.02
CA TRP A 148 -11.30 9.35 15.64
C TRP A 148 -10.21 9.68 14.63
N MET A 149 -9.26 10.56 14.98
CA MET A 149 -8.13 10.88 14.09
C MET A 149 -7.20 9.68 13.95
N PRO A 150 -6.73 9.36 12.74
CA PRO A 150 -5.77 8.29 12.58
C PRO A 150 -4.43 8.63 13.24
N GLU A 151 -3.76 7.62 13.79
CA GLU A 151 -2.38 7.75 14.29
C GLU A 151 -1.42 8.11 13.15
N GLY A 152 -1.71 7.64 11.93
CA GLY A 152 -0.96 7.95 10.74
C GLY A 152 -1.65 7.46 9.47
N ASN A 153 -1.29 8.09 8.36
CA ASN A 153 -1.68 7.72 7.01
C ASN A 153 -0.44 7.24 6.25
N GLU A 154 -0.60 6.27 5.35
CA GLU A 154 0.47 5.72 4.53
C GLU A 154 1.72 5.32 5.33
N ILE A 155 1.50 4.59 6.42
CA ILE A 155 2.58 4.16 7.30
C ILE A 155 3.38 3.07 6.61
N MET A 156 4.65 3.36 6.34
CA MET A 156 5.58 2.37 5.80
C MET A 156 6.04 1.42 6.89
N LEU A 157 5.85 0.14 6.64
CA LEU A 157 6.43 -0.95 7.43
C LEU A 157 7.59 -1.57 6.67
N ASP A 158 8.67 -1.84 7.38
CA ASP A 158 9.84 -2.51 6.86
C ASP A 158 10.36 -3.51 7.89
N ALA A 159 10.73 -4.69 7.40
CA ALA A 159 11.35 -5.72 8.22
C ALA A 159 12.46 -6.41 7.43
N GLU A 160 13.63 -6.50 8.02
CA GLU A 160 14.75 -7.21 7.43
C GLU A 160 14.82 -8.63 7.96
N ILE A 161 15.00 -9.59 7.05
CA ILE A 161 15.15 -11.02 7.34
C ILE A 161 16.34 -11.54 6.56
N THR A 162 17.27 -12.22 7.22
CA THR A 162 18.31 -12.99 6.53
C THR A 162 17.83 -14.41 6.29
N ILE A 163 17.85 -14.85 5.03
CA ILE A 163 17.58 -16.23 4.63
C ILE A 163 18.93 -16.89 4.32
N GLY A 164 19.33 -17.86 5.15
CA GLY A 164 20.58 -18.56 4.99
C GLY A 164 20.60 -19.51 3.80
N ALA A 165 21.79 -19.83 3.31
CA ALA A 165 22.01 -20.87 2.33
C ALA A 165 21.37 -22.20 2.77
N ASN A 166 20.68 -22.87 1.86
CA ASN A 166 19.95 -24.10 2.17
C ASN A 166 19.88 -25.03 0.97
N ASP A 167 20.52 -26.18 1.08
CA ASP A 167 20.57 -27.21 0.04
C ASP A 167 19.33 -28.13 0.02
N ASN A 168 18.51 -28.09 1.07
CA ASN A 168 17.34 -28.99 1.21
C ASN A 168 16.08 -28.43 0.56
N MET A 169 16.14 -27.22 -0.04
CA MET A 169 15.03 -26.65 -0.76
C MET A 169 14.90 -27.24 -2.17
N LYS A 170 13.68 -27.23 -2.71
CA LYS A 170 13.44 -27.60 -4.11
C LYS A 170 14.32 -26.81 -5.10
N TYR A 171 14.62 -25.57 -4.76
CA TYR A 171 15.57 -24.70 -5.44
C TYR A 171 16.59 -24.24 -4.40
N PRO A 172 17.75 -24.92 -4.33
CA PRO A 172 18.76 -24.63 -3.32
C PRO A 172 19.25 -23.18 -3.38
N LEU A 173 19.41 -22.59 -2.21
CA LEU A 173 20.08 -21.29 -2.08
C LEU A 173 21.57 -21.56 -1.83
N THR A 174 22.42 -21.04 -2.72
CA THR A 174 23.87 -21.24 -2.67
C THR A 174 24.58 -20.30 -1.73
N ARG A 175 23.92 -19.25 -1.27
CA ARG A 175 24.42 -18.26 -0.32
C ARG A 175 23.28 -17.62 0.47
N ASP A 176 23.61 -16.82 1.47
CA ASP A 176 22.67 -16.05 2.25
C ASP A 176 22.07 -14.90 1.43
N TYR A 177 20.83 -14.56 1.72
CA TYR A 177 20.11 -13.42 1.15
C TYR A 177 19.55 -12.54 2.26
N VAL A 178 19.65 -11.24 2.10
CA VAL A 178 18.94 -10.26 2.92
C VAL A 178 17.61 -9.92 2.23
N VAL A 179 16.52 -10.10 2.95
CA VAL A 179 15.17 -9.82 2.44
C VAL A 179 14.57 -8.66 3.21
N HIS A 180 14.27 -7.58 2.50
CA HIS A 180 13.50 -6.46 3.01
C HIS A 180 12.02 -6.67 2.66
N LEU A 181 11.22 -6.98 3.69
CA LEU A 181 9.76 -7.07 3.57
C LEU A 181 9.18 -5.67 3.78
N GLN A 182 8.57 -5.12 2.75
CA GLN A 182 8.00 -3.78 2.80
C GLN A 182 6.50 -3.80 2.56
N GLY A 183 5.81 -2.96 3.29
CA GLY A 183 4.38 -2.72 3.14
C GLY A 183 4.01 -1.30 3.51
N ILE A 184 2.92 -0.81 2.94
CA ILE A 184 2.31 0.46 3.34
C ILE A 184 0.93 0.11 3.89
N ILE A 185 0.63 0.62 5.08
CA ILE A 185 -0.71 0.57 5.67
C ILE A 185 -1.37 1.91 5.33
N ASP A 186 -2.53 1.87 4.68
CA ASP A 186 -3.24 3.08 4.26
C ASP A 186 -3.54 3.98 5.47
N ARG A 187 -3.94 3.37 6.59
CA ARG A 187 -4.23 4.08 7.84
C ARG A 187 -4.07 3.21 9.08
N VAL A 188 -3.79 3.84 10.21
CA VAL A 188 -3.86 3.21 11.51
C VAL A 188 -4.72 4.07 12.43
N TYR A 189 -5.73 3.47 13.04
CA TYR A 189 -6.58 4.09 14.04
C TYR A 189 -6.27 3.55 15.42
N THR A 190 -6.57 4.35 16.46
CA THR A 190 -6.61 3.86 17.84
C THR A 190 -8.04 3.40 18.18
N GLU A 191 -8.16 2.24 18.79
CA GLU A 191 -9.43 1.76 19.37
C GLU A 191 -9.11 1.06 20.68
N ASP A 192 -9.64 1.58 21.78
CA ASP A 192 -9.37 1.09 23.15
C ASP A 192 -7.88 0.93 23.48
N GLY A 193 -7.04 1.87 22.99
CA GLY A 193 -5.60 1.85 23.18
C GLY A 193 -4.83 0.86 22.30
N ASN A 194 -5.50 0.23 21.33
CA ASN A 194 -4.87 -0.66 20.34
C ASN A 194 -4.79 0.03 18.98
N SER A 195 -3.69 -0.19 18.28
CA SER A 195 -3.51 0.29 16.90
C SER A 195 -4.19 -0.66 15.92
N ILE A 196 -5.19 -0.17 15.20
CA ILE A 196 -6.01 -0.93 14.24
C ILE A 196 -5.61 -0.54 12.81
N PRO A 197 -4.98 -1.44 12.04
CA PRO A 197 -4.67 -1.16 10.65
C PRO A 197 -5.94 -1.17 9.79
N PHE A 198 -6.04 -0.19 8.90
CA PHE A 198 -7.13 -0.04 7.95
C PHE A 198 -6.60 -0.01 6.52
N GLU A 199 -7.27 -0.71 5.62
CA GLU A 199 -6.95 -0.75 4.18
C GLU A 199 -8.18 -0.36 3.37
N LEU A 200 -8.08 0.71 2.56
CA LEU A 200 -9.14 1.17 1.67
C LEU A 200 -9.09 0.40 0.34
N LYS A 201 -10.23 -0.13 -0.07
CA LYS A 201 -10.38 -0.75 -1.39
C LYS A 201 -11.45 -0.01 -2.21
N THR A 202 -11.03 0.63 -3.29
CA THR A 202 -11.90 1.41 -4.19
C THR A 202 -12.53 0.59 -5.31
N GLY A 203 -12.25 -0.70 -5.37
CA GLY A 203 -12.79 -1.62 -6.37
C GLY A 203 -14.18 -2.15 -6.02
N VAL A 204 -14.90 -2.63 -7.05
CA VAL A 204 -16.20 -3.29 -6.87
C VAL A 204 -16.01 -4.65 -6.20
N TRP A 205 -16.72 -4.90 -5.10
CA TRP A 205 -16.74 -6.18 -4.42
C TRP A 205 -17.62 -7.18 -5.17
N LYS A 206 -17.00 -8.26 -5.64
CA LYS A 206 -17.74 -9.43 -6.12
C LYS A 206 -18.05 -10.34 -4.94
N ASP A 207 -19.20 -11.00 -4.94
CA ASP A 207 -19.63 -11.87 -3.84
C ASP A 207 -18.64 -13.00 -3.51
N SER A 208 -17.89 -13.47 -4.51
CA SER A 208 -16.80 -14.43 -4.32
C SER A 208 -15.67 -13.92 -3.41
N LYS A 209 -15.40 -12.61 -3.42
CA LYS A 209 -14.40 -11.99 -2.54
C LYS A 209 -14.91 -11.82 -1.11
N LYS A 210 -16.20 -11.53 -0.92
CA LYS A 210 -16.81 -11.44 0.40
C LYS A 210 -16.70 -12.76 1.17
N THR A 211 -16.89 -13.89 0.48
CA THR A 211 -16.78 -15.23 1.09
C THR A 211 -15.34 -15.53 1.53
N THR A 212 -14.34 -15.10 0.77
CA THR A 212 -12.92 -15.31 1.09
C THR A 212 -12.51 -14.50 2.33
N MET A 213 -12.98 -13.27 2.47
CA MET A 213 -12.67 -12.45 3.66
C MET A 213 -13.28 -12.99 4.96
N ARG A 214 -14.50 -13.51 4.92
CA ARG A 214 -15.13 -14.14 6.10
C ARG A 214 -14.35 -15.36 6.61
N ARG A 215 -13.62 -16.05 5.73
CA ARG A 215 -12.77 -17.20 6.11
C ARG A 215 -11.45 -16.79 6.73
N ASN A 216 -10.96 -15.58 6.40
CA ASN A 216 -9.67 -15.07 6.87
C ASN A 216 -9.79 -14.11 8.07
N SER A 217 -11.01 -13.82 8.54
CA SER A 217 -11.20 -13.16 9.82
C SER A 217 -10.85 -14.16 10.94
N TYR A 218 -9.62 -14.13 11.37
CA TYR A 218 -9.20 -14.81 12.61
C TYR A 218 -9.99 -14.21 13.76
N SER A 219 -10.88 -15.00 14.36
CA SER A 219 -11.30 -14.77 15.73
C SER A 219 -10.16 -15.31 16.60
N PRO A 220 -9.47 -14.50 17.39
CA PRO A 220 -8.61 -15.04 18.43
C PRO A 220 -9.51 -15.76 19.43
N SER A 221 -9.31 -17.04 19.58
CA SER A 221 -9.85 -17.86 20.66
C SER A 221 -9.04 -17.64 21.92
#